data_fbeeb60f974d67e9015b65c395249e1f
#
_entry.id   fbeeb60f974d67e9015b65c395249e1f
#
_cell.length_a   1.000
_cell.length_b   1.000
_cell.length_c   1.000
_cell.angle_alpha   90.00
_cell.angle_beta   90.00
_cell.angle_gamma   90.00
#
_symmetry.space_group_name_H-M   'P 1'
#
loop_
_entity.id
_entity.type
_entity.pdbx_description
1 polymer ?
#
loop_
_entity_poly.entity_id
_entity_poly.type
_entity_poly.pdbx_seq_one_letter_code
_entity_poly.pdbx_strand_id
1 'polypeptide(L)'
;MTYPYALPRLPYAPAALEPNLNRATIMTHHDRIFAGHIDGLNRALQPYPALQRRPLSRLLLHPDCLPAPARPDILHHGSGVYSHALYFSSLAPARTGNPDAALAEALRCSFGSMEDFLRALRQASLQDTQEGCVWLLCDRCGRLQLLFTPGLQTALPLVPILCLDLHRHAYQLTCGDDREAYVNAALPLLNWEILSLRYATVSAGQPPFPNP
;
A
#
# COMPACT_ATOMS: atom_id res chain seq x y z
N MET A 1 -2.40 13.39 4.19
CA MET A 1 -3.67 13.99 3.71
C MET A 1 -4.48 14.46 4.91
N THR A 2 -5.24 15.54 4.76
CA THR A 2 -6.16 16.09 5.77
C THR A 2 -7.54 16.18 5.17
N TYR A 3 -8.57 16.17 6.02
CA TYR A 3 -9.95 16.36 5.55
C TYR A 3 -10.18 17.78 4.99
N PRO A 4 -10.90 17.94 3.86
CA PRO A 4 -11.37 16.87 3.01
C PRO A 4 -10.20 16.20 2.27
N TYR A 5 -10.22 14.86 2.23
CA TYR A 5 -9.21 14.10 1.50
C TYR A 5 -9.34 14.37 0.01
N ALA A 6 -8.21 14.57 -0.65
CA ALA A 6 -8.15 14.74 -2.09
C ALA A 6 -7.39 13.57 -2.73
N LEU A 7 -7.77 13.18 -3.94
CA LEU A 7 -7.05 12.16 -4.69
C LEU A 7 -5.63 12.66 -4.98
N PRO A 8 -4.59 11.99 -4.45
CA PRO A 8 -3.21 12.40 -4.71
C PRO A 8 -2.86 12.13 -6.18
N ARG A 9 -2.00 12.95 -6.74
CA ARG A 9 -1.49 12.68 -8.09
C ARG A 9 -0.64 11.42 -8.09
N LEU A 10 -0.73 10.63 -9.17
CA LEU A 10 0.22 9.53 -9.39
C LEU A 10 1.65 10.08 -9.42
N PRO A 11 2.64 9.40 -8.79
CA PRO A 11 4.04 9.82 -8.82
C PRO A 11 4.71 9.56 -10.18
N TYR A 12 3.99 9.01 -11.14
CA TYR A 12 4.44 8.68 -12.51
C TYR A 12 3.30 8.88 -13.51
N ALA A 13 3.64 8.99 -14.79
CA ALA A 13 2.64 9.00 -15.84
C ALA A 13 1.90 7.65 -15.91
N PRO A 14 0.57 7.60 -16.14
CA PRO A 14 -0.20 6.35 -16.12
C PRO A 14 0.33 5.23 -17.04
N ALA A 15 0.97 5.59 -18.16
CA ALA A 15 1.59 4.63 -19.08
C ALA A 15 3.05 4.28 -18.72
N ALA A 16 3.64 4.89 -17.70
CA ALA A 16 5.06 4.68 -17.38
C ALA A 16 5.37 3.29 -16.81
N LEU A 17 4.33 2.54 -16.39
CA LEU A 17 4.48 1.18 -15.89
C LEU A 17 4.34 0.12 -16.99
N GLU A 18 4.09 0.52 -18.24
CA GLU A 18 4.06 -0.41 -19.37
C GLU A 18 5.44 -0.96 -19.72
N PRO A 19 5.52 -2.19 -20.21
CA PRO A 19 4.44 -3.10 -20.53
C PRO A 19 3.91 -3.92 -19.35
N ASN A 20 4.44 -3.75 -18.16
CA ASN A 20 4.14 -4.56 -16.97
C ASN A 20 2.69 -4.38 -16.50
N LEU A 21 2.25 -3.13 -16.34
CA LEU A 21 0.88 -2.76 -16.04
C LEU A 21 0.41 -1.72 -17.05
N ASN A 22 -0.68 -2.00 -17.76
CA ASN A 22 -1.16 -1.12 -18.79
C ASN A 22 -1.82 0.16 -18.20
N ARG A 23 -1.83 1.22 -18.99
CA ARG A 23 -2.44 2.51 -18.63
C ARG A 23 -3.87 2.37 -18.12
N ALA A 24 -4.68 1.49 -18.76
CA ALA A 24 -6.09 1.33 -18.40
C ALA A 24 -6.25 0.76 -16.98
N THR A 25 -5.42 -0.22 -16.59
CA THR A 25 -5.36 -0.74 -15.21
C THR A 25 -5.06 0.39 -14.23
N ILE A 26 -3.99 1.15 -14.46
CA ILE A 26 -3.56 2.23 -13.56
C ILE A 26 -4.64 3.29 -13.42
N MET A 27 -5.21 3.77 -14.52
CA MET A 27 -6.26 4.79 -14.48
C MET A 27 -7.55 4.30 -13.82
N THR A 28 -7.99 3.08 -14.11
CA THR A 28 -9.19 2.52 -13.48
C THR A 28 -8.98 2.35 -11.98
N HIS A 29 -7.84 1.82 -11.59
CA HIS A 29 -7.50 1.59 -10.18
C HIS A 29 -7.37 2.92 -9.41
N HIS A 30 -6.71 3.93 -9.99
CA HIS A 30 -6.50 5.23 -9.36
C HIS A 30 -7.74 6.13 -9.46
N ASP A 31 -8.24 6.41 -10.68
CA ASP A 31 -9.24 7.46 -10.91
C ASP A 31 -10.67 7.01 -10.55
N ARG A 32 -10.91 5.70 -10.40
CA ARG A 32 -12.24 5.17 -10.05
C ARG A 32 -12.23 4.48 -8.68
N ILE A 33 -11.35 3.52 -8.44
CA ILE A 33 -11.38 2.72 -7.21
C ILE A 33 -10.84 3.53 -6.03
N PHE A 34 -9.62 4.06 -6.16
CA PHE A 34 -9.03 4.88 -5.09
C PHE A 34 -9.83 6.17 -4.86
N ALA A 35 -10.23 6.88 -5.93
CA ALA A 35 -11.11 8.05 -5.82
C ALA A 35 -12.43 7.72 -5.11
N GLY A 36 -13.05 6.57 -5.42
CA GLY A 36 -14.27 6.12 -4.76
C GLY A 36 -14.11 5.91 -3.25
N HIS A 37 -12.95 5.39 -2.80
CA HIS A 37 -12.65 5.30 -1.37
C HIS A 37 -12.48 6.68 -0.72
N ILE A 38 -11.83 7.61 -1.39
CA ILE A 38 -11.68 9.00 -0.90
C ILE A 38 -13.04 9.66 -0.73
N ASP A 39 -13.90 9.58 -1.74
CA ASP A 39 -15.25 10.15 -1.70
C ASP A 39 -16.10 9.50 -0.61
N GLY A 40 -16.01 8.19 -0.45
CA GLY A 40 -16.70 7.45 0.59
C GLY A 40 -16.23 7.86 1.99
N LEU A 41 -14.93 7.98 2.20
CA LEU A 41 -14.35 8.43 3.48
C LEU A 41 -14.77 9.86 3.80
N ASN A 42 -14.74 10.78 2.83
CA ASN A 42 -15.16 12.16 3.01
C ASN A 42 -16.64 12.22 3.41
N ARG A 43 -17.53 11.47 2.74
CA ARG A 43 -18.96 11.39 3.12
C ARG A 43 -19.14 10.84 4.52
N ALA A 44 -18.44 9.76 4.87
CA ALA A 44 -18.54 9.15 6.20
C ALA A 44 -18.09 10.08 7.33
N LEU A 45 -17.09 10.94 7.07
CA LEU A 45 -16.56 11.90 8.06
C LEU A 45 -17.32 13.23 8.09
N GLN A 46 -18.12 13.55 7.07
CA GLN A 46 -18.81 14.85 6.97
C GLN A 46 -19.60 15.24 8.24
N PRO A 47 -20.37 14.33 8.86
CA PRO A 47 -21.14 14.67 10.07
C PRO A 47 -20.30 14.81 11.34
N TYR A 48 -18.98 14.53 11.29
CA TYR A 48 -18.14 14.40 12.48
C TYR A 48 -16.91 15.32 12.47
N PRO A 49 -17.05 16.66 12.70
CA PRO A 49 -15.95 17.62 12.64
C PRO A 49 -14.76 17.28 13.56
N ALA A 50 -15.01 16.65 14.70
CA ALA A 50 -13.94 16.23 15.62
C ALA A 50 -13.06 15.11 15.03
N LEU A 51 -13.62 14.23 14.18
CA LEU A 51 -12.87 13.17 13.50
C LEU A 51 -12.10 13.70 12.29
N GLN A 52 -12.60 14.72 11.62
CA GLN A 52 -11.97 15.35 10.46
C GLN A 52 -10.57 15.91 10.76
N ARG A 53 -10.30 16.22 12.03
CA ARG A 53 -9.01 16.75 12.51
C ARG A 53 -8.02 15.66 12.89
N ARG A 54 -8.45 14.38 12.89
CA ARG A 54 -7.62 13.27 13.29
C ARG A 54 -6.87 12.69 12.08
N PRO A 55 -5.62 12.27 12.24
CA PRO A 55 -4.92 11.51 11.22
C PRO A 55 -5.68 10.23 10.86
N LEU A 56 -5.68 9.84 9.57
CA LEU A 56 -6.34 8.62 9.11
C LEU A 56 -5.89 7.37 9.89
N SER A 57 -4.57 7.23 10.10
CA SER A 57 -4.02 6.12 10.89
C SER A 57 -4.61 6.04 12.31
N ARG A 58 -4.90 7.18 12.93
CA ARG A 58 -5.54 7.21 14.26
C ARG A 58 -7.00 6.76 14.23
N LEU A 59 -7.72 7.08 13.16
CA LEU A 59 -9.10 6.61 12.96
C LEU A 59 -9.13 5.09 12.79
N LEU A 60 -8.18 4.54 12.01
CA LEU A 60 -8.08 3.10 11.75
C LEU A 60 -7.59 2.30 12.97
N LEU A 61 -6.70 2.88 13.79
CA LEU A 61 -6.14 2.23 14.99
C LEU A 61 -7.11 2.17 16.16
N HIS A 62 -8.11 3.04 16.21
CA HIS A 62 -9.03 3.13 17.35
C HIS A 62 -10.50 3.04 16.89
N PRO A 63 -10.92 1.89 16.31
CA PRO A 63 -12.27 1.71 15.78
C PRO A 63 -13.35 1.90 16.84
N ASP A 64 -13.06 1.56 18.09
CA ASP A 64 -14.03 1.71 19.20
C ASP A 64 -14.32 3.15 19.55
N CYS A 65 -13.43 4.08 19.17
CA CYS A 65 -13.65 5.53 19.33
C CYS A 65 -14.47 6.15 18.19
N LEU A 66 -14.86 5.36 17.19
CA LEU A 66 -15.69 5.84 16.07
C LEU A 66 -17.18 5.71 16.40
N PRO A 67 -18.02 6.67 15.98
CA PRO A 67 -19.46 6.56 16.12
C PRO A 67 -19.99 5.29 15.46
N ALA A 68 -20.79 4.50 16.16
CA ALA A 68 -21.29 3.22 15.67
C ALA A 68 -21.91 3.28 14.26
N PRO A 69 -22.75 4.29 13.92
CA PRO A 69 -23.34 4.39 12.58
C PRO A 69 -22.33 4.62 11.44
N ALA A 70 -21.22 5.33 11.71
CA ALA A 70 -20.23 5.67 10.68
C ALA A 70 -19.01 4.74 10.69
N ARG A 71 -18.84 3.93 11.73
CA ARG A 71 -17.68 3.05 11.91
C ARG A 71 -17.42 2.14 10.70
N PRO A 72 -18.40 1.41 10.18
CA PRO A 72 -18.17 0.50 9.03
C PRO A 72 -17.64 1.25 7.81
N ASP A 73 -18.24 2.38 7.47
CA ASP A 73 -17.85 3.16 6.29
C ASP A 73 -16.48 3.83 6.48
N ILE A 74 -16.20 4.39 7.68
CA ILE A 74 -14.88 4.98 7.97
C ILE A 74 -13.79 3.91 7.89
N LEU A 75 -14.02 2.71 8.42
CA LEU A 75 -13.05 1.64 8.36
C LEU A 75 -12.87 1.11 6.94
N HIS A 76 -13.96 0.84 6.21
CA HIS A 76 -13.92 0.36 4.84
C HIS A 76 -13.19 1.33 3.92
N HIS A 77 -13.69 2.56 3.86
CA HIS A 77 -13.13 3.56 2.95
C HIS A 77 -11.77 4.08 3.42
N GLY A 78 -11.58 4.23 4.72
CA GLY A 78 -10.30 4.65 5.30
C GLY A 78 -9.19 3.64 5.06
N SER A 79 -9.46 2.35 5.21
CA SER A 79 -8.51 1.28 4.88
C SER A 79 -8.17 1.28 3.39
N GLY A 80 -9.19 1.45 2.53
CA GLY A 80 -8.96 1.60 1.08
C GLY A 80 -8.10 2.81 0.75
N VAL A 81 -8.35 3.98 1.35
CA VAL A 81 -7.49 5.17 1.17
C VAL A 81 -6.06 4.89 1.61
N TYR A 82 -5.88 4.24 2.76
CA TYR A 82 -4.57 3.93 3.31
C TYR A 82 -3.77 2.96 2.42
N SER A 83 -4.37 1.85 2.02
CA SER A 83 -3.69 0.82 1.20
C SER A 83 -3.36 1.33 -0.20
N HIS A 84 -4.29 2.02 -0.88
CA HIS A 84 -4.06 2.54 -2.23
C HIS A 84 -2.97 3.63 -2.26
N ALA A 85 -2.96 4.55 -1.27
CA ALA A 85 -1.89 5.55 -1.18
C ALA A 85 -0.50 4.91 -1.06
N LEU A 86 -0.41 3.83 -0.27
CA LEU A 86 0.81 3.04 -0.14
C LEU A 86 1.16 2.28 -1.42
N TYR A 87 0.18 1.61 -2.01
CA TYR A 87 0.36 0.84 -3.25
C TYR A 87 0.91 1.69 -4.38
N PHE A 88 0.22 2.78 -4.75
CA PHE A 88 0.65 3.62 -5.87
C PHE A 88 2.03 4.25 -5.66
N SER A 89 2.37 4.63 -4.44
CA SER A 89 3.70 5.17 -4.14
C SER A 89 4.78 4.09 -3.98
N SER A 90 4.40 2.81 -3.83
CA SER A 90 5.33 1.68 -3.81
C SER A 90 5.75 1.22 -5.21
N LEU A 91 5.14 1.76 -6.26
CA LEU A 91 5.46 1.44 -7.65
C LEU A 91 6.19 2.59 -8.34
N ALA A 92 7.04 2.25 -9.29
CA ALA A 92 7.74 3.15 -10.19
C ALA A 92 8.02 2.45 -11.53
N PRO A 93 8.35 3.17 -12.61
CA PRO A 93 8.79 2.57 -13.85
C PRO A 93 9.91 1.53 -13.62
N ALA A 94 9.86 0.43 -14.37
CA ALA A 94 10.88 -0.62 -14.26
C ALA A 94 12.30 -0.03 -14.39
N ARG A 95 13.25 -0.56 -13.60
CA ARG A 95 14.65 -0.12 -13.51
C ARG A 95 14.90 1.20 -12.78
N THR A 96 14.03 1.63 -11.89
CA THR A 96 14.25 2.80 -11.02
C THR A 96 15.20 2.54 -9.85
N GLY A 97 16.30 1.82 -10.09
CA GLY A 97 17.37 1.65 -9.11
C GLY A 97 17.28 0.38 -8.25
N ASN A 98 18.09 0.36 -7.21
CA ASN A 98 18.18 -0.67 -6.18
C ASN A 98 17.85 -0.04 -4.81
N PRO A 99 17.54 -0.84 -3.79
CA PRO A 99 17.46 -0.32 -2.43
C PRO A 99 18.79 0.32 -2.02
N ASP A 100 18.73 1.32 -1.15
CA ASP A 100 19.94 1.87 -0.54
C ASP A 100 20.65 0.81 0.34
N ALA A 101 21.86 1.14 0.79
CA ALA A 101 22.66 0.19 1.57
C ALA A 101 21.97 -0.27 2.86
N ALA A 102 21.21 0.61 3.50
CA ALA A 102 20.53 0.29 4.77
C ALA A 102 19.38 -0.69 4.56
N LEU A 103 18.51 -0.43 3.57
CA LEU A 103 17.42 -1.33 3.23
C LEU A 103 17.95 -2.66 2.65
N ALA A 104 18.98 -2.61 1.80
CA ALA A 104 19.60 -3.81 1.23
C ALA A 104 20.12 -4.74 2.33
N GLU A 105 20.82 -4.18 3.34
CA GLU A 105 21.30 -4.95 4.48
C GLU A 105 20.17 -5.51 5.34
N ALA A 106 19.11 -4.74 5.58
CA ALA A 106 17.94 -5.20 6.32
C ALA A 106 17.22 -6.36 5.60
N LEU A 107 17.09 -6.27 4.28
CA LEU A 107 16.55 -7.35 3.44
C LEU A 107 17.43 -8.60 3.52
N ARG A 108 18.76 -8.43 3.43
CA ARG A 108 19.72 -9.55 3.57
C ARG A 108 19.62 -10.20 4.96
N CYS A 109 19.56 -9.42 6.02
CA CYS A 109 19.43 -9.92 7.39
C CYS A 109 18.11 -10.64 7.64
N SER A 110 17.01 -10.17 7.04
CA SER A 110 15.68 -10.71 7.30
C SER A 110 15.31 -11.89 6.39
N PHE A 111 15.84 -11.93 5.16
CA PHE A 111 15.45 -12.91 4.14
C PHE A 111 16.64 -13.73 3.58
N GLY A 112 17.88 -13.36 3.87
CA GLY A 112 19.09 -14.01 3.37
C GLY A 112 19.72 -13.30 2.17
N SER A 113 18.95 -12.92 1.19
CA SER A 113 19.38 -12.18 0.00
C SER A 113 18.24 -11.37 -0.60
N MET A 114 18.55 -10.50 -1.56
CA MET A 114 17.54 -9.80 -2.36
C MET A 114 16.68 -10.78 -3.16
N GLU A 115 17.30 -11.80 -3.72
CA GLU A 115 16.60 -12.84 -4.48
C GLU A 115 15.64 -13.63 -3.60
N ASP A 116 16.07 -14.00 -2.38
CA ASP A 116 15.22 -14.69 -1.42
C ASP A 116 14.06 -13.82 -0.96
N PHE A 117 14.27 -12.51 -0.76
CA PHE A 117 13.19 -11.58 -0.49
C PHE A 117 12.15 -11.54 -1.62
N LEU A 118 12.59 -11.36 -2.87
CA LEU A 118 11.68 -11.33 -4.03
C LEU A 118 10.91 -12.65 -4.19
N ARG A 119 11.59 -13.77 -3.94
CA ARG A 119 10.97 -15.11 -3.91
C ARG A 119 9.93 -15.22 -2.80
N ALA A 120 10.25 -14.75 -1.59
CA ALA A 120 9.33 -14.75 -0.46
C ALA A 120 8.12 -13.85 -0.70
N LEU A 121 8.34 -12.64 -1.26
CA LEU A 121 7.27 -11.71 -1.63
C LEU A 121 6.33 -12.32 -2.67
N ARG A 122 6.90 -12.93 -3.72
CA ARG A 122 6.12 -13.67 -4.73
C ARG A 122 5.31 -14.80 -4.09
N GLN A 123 5.94 -15.61 -3.25
CA GLN A 123 5.27 -16.72 -2.56
C GLN A 123 4.13 -16.21 -1.67
N ALA A 124 4.36 -15.19 -0.84
CA ALA A 124 3.32 -14.58 0.01
C ALA A 124 2.14 -14.03 -0.82
N SER A 125 2.42 -13.51 -2.03
CA SER A 125 1.39 -12.98 -2.94
C SER A 125 0.55 -14.05 -3.63
N LEU A 126 1.04 -15.29 -3.67
CA LEU A 126 0.37 -16.42 -4.36
C LEU A 126 -0.16 -17.48 -3.40
N GLN A 127 0.24 -17.44 -2.13
CA GLN A 127 -0.12 -18.46 -1.13
C GLN A 127 -1.62 -18.48 -0.85
N ASP A 128 -2.27 -17.31 -0.81
CA ASP A 128 -3.71 -17.18 -0.58
C ASP A 128 -4.41 -16.80 -1.89
N THR A 129 -5.58 -17.42 -2.15
CA THR A 129 -6.41 -17.13 -3.32
C THR A 129 -7.37 -15.96 -3.07
N GLN A 130 -7.52 -15.52 -1.82
CA GLN A 130 -8.37 -14.38 -1.48
C GLN A 130 -7.80 -13.07 -2.01
N GLU A 131 -8.68 -12.11 -2.24
CA GLU A 131 -8.28 -10.73 -2.48
C GLU A 131 -7.77 -10.09 -1.19
N GLY A 132 -6.79 -9.21 -1.30
CA GLY A 132 -6.18 -8.56 -0.15
C GLY A 132 -4.89 -7.84 -0.51
N CYS A 133 -4.04 -7.62 0.48
CA CYS A 133 -2.74 -6.98 0.27
C CYS A 133 -1.61 -7.77 0.91
N VAL A 134 -0.45 -7.78 0.24
CA VAL A 134 0.82 -8.20 0.87
C VAL A 134 1.61 -6.96 1.26
N TRP A 135 2.09 -6.97 2.48
CA TRP A 135 2.84 -5.88 3.09
C TRP A 135 4.26 -6.32 3.40
N LEU A 136 5.24 -5.46 3.13
CA LEU A 136 6.55 -5.54 3.76
C LEU A 136 6.54 -4.60 4.98
N LEU A 137 6.70 -5.17 6.16
CA LEU A 137 6.62 -4.48 7.44
C LEU A 137 8.01 -4.31 8.04
N CYS A 138 8.22 -3.20 8.73
CA CYS A 138 9.43 -2.95 9.49
C CYS A 138 9.08 -2.85 10.99
N ASP A 139 9.77 -3.61 11.84
CA ASP A 139 9.64 -3.48 13.29
C ASP A 139 10.57 -2.36 13.83
N ARG A 140 10.44 -2.06 15.13
CA ARG A 140 11.26 -1.03 15.78
C ARG A 140 12.74 -1.36 15.87
N CYS A 141 13.11 -2.62 15.62
CA CYS A 141 14.50 -3.07 15.57
C CYS A 141 15.05 -3.07 14.12
N GLY A 142 14.28 -2.57 13.16
CA GLY A 142 14.65 -2.54 11.75
C GLY A 142 14.52 -3.89 11.04
N ARG A 143 13.93 -4.91 11.68
CA ARG A 143 13.71 -6.22 11.04
C ARG A 143 12.50 -6.15 10.13
N LEU A 144 12.61 -6.86 9.00
CA LEU A 144 11.59 -6.89 7.97
C LEU A 144 10.82 -8.21 8.00
N GLN A 145 9.52 -8.14 7.76
CA GLN A 145 8.66 -9.32 7.64
C GLN A 145 7.56 -9.09 6.59
N LEU A 146 7.10 -10.16 5.97
CA LEU A 146 5.95 -10.12 5.06
C LEU A 146 4.68 -10.53 5.81
N LEU A 147 3.57 -9.85 5.49
CA LEU A 147 2.25 -10.15 6.02
C LEU A 147 1.22 -10.05 4.88
N PHE A 148 0.35 -11.05 4.75
CA PHE A 148 -0.87 -10.94 3.96
C PHE A 148 -2.05 -10.53 4.85
N THR A 149 -2.88 -9.62 4.37
CA THR A 149 -4.16 -9.27 5.00
C THR A 149 -5.30 -9.42 3.98
N PRO A 150 -6.41 -10.11 4.33
CA PRO A 150 -7.53 -10.29 3.42
C PRO A 150 -8.37 -9.01 3.29
N GLY A 151 -8.97 -8.83 2.12
CA GLY A 151 -9.84 -7.69 1.82
C GLY A 151 -9.13 -6.36 2.05
N LEU A 152 -9.81 -5.40 2.64
CA LEU A 152 -9.29 -4.08 2.96
C LEU A 152 -8.68 -3.97 4.37
N GLN A 153 -8.36 -5.07 5.03
CA GLN A 153 -7.67 -5.01 6.32
C GLN A 153 -6.28 -4.40 6.14
N THR A 154 -5.94 -3.44 7.00
CA THR A 154 -4.61 -2.83 7.00
C THR A 154 -3.65 -3.59 7.90
N ALA A 155 -2.34 -3.40 7.68
CA ALA A 155 -1.31 -3.97 8.54
C ALA A 155 -1.15 -3.23 9.89
N LEU A 156 -1.87 -2.14 10.12
CA LEU A 156 -1.80 -1.37 11.37
C LEU A 156 -2.13 -2.25 12.60
N PRO A 157 -1.46 -2.09 13.73
CA PRO A 157 -0.49 -1.03 14.10
C PRO A 157 0.96 -1.27 13.63
N LEU A 158 1.21 -2.32 12.88
CA LEU A 158 2.53 -2.57 12.29
C LEU A 158 2.85 -1.52 11.22
N VAL A 159 4.13 -1.35 10.91
CA VAL A 159 4.59 -0.27 10.04
C VAL A 159 4.93 -0.79 8.66
N PRO A 160 4.06 -0.58 7.65
CA PRO A 160 4.34 -1.02 6.30
C PRO A 160 5.29 -0.06 5.58
N ILE A 161 6.28 -0.61 4.89
CA ILE A 161 7.13 0.11 3.95
C ILE A 161 6.77 -0.18 2.49
N LEU A 162 6.09 -1.31 2.23
CA LEU A 162 5.53 -1.71 0.93
C LEU A 162 4.09 -2.17 1.13
N CYS A 163 3.23 -1.87 0.17
CA CYS A 163 1.93 -2.51 -0.05
C CYS A 163 1.86 -2.99 -1.48
N LEU A 164 1.58 -4.28 -1.68
CA LEU A 164 1.23 -4.86 -2.98
C LEU A 164 -0.25 -5.27 -2.95
N ASP A 165 -1.04 -4.63 -3.78
CA ASP A 165 -2.48 -4.88 -3.88
C ASP A 165 -2.76 -6.10 -4.75
N LEU A 166 -3.47 -7.09 -4.21
CA LEU A 166 -3.82 -8.35 -4.86
C LEU A 166 -5.31 -8.45 -5.21
N HIS A 167 -6.06 -7.35 -5.12
CA HIS A 167 -7.43 -7.30 -5.60
C HIS A 167 -7.47 -7.36 -7.14
N ARG A 168 -8.49 -7.99 -7.70
CA ARG A 168 -8.64 -8.14 -9.16
C ARG A 168 -8.55 -6.83 -9.90
N HIS A 169 -9.08 -5.74 -9.33
CA HIS A 169 -9.02 -4.42 -9.94
C HIS A 169 -7.59 -3.89 -10.16
N ALA A 170 -6.60 -4.41 -9.43
CA ALA A 170 -5.19 -4.01 -9.60
C ALA A 170 -4.55 -4.60 -10.87
N TYR A 171 -5.14 -5.66 -11.48
CA TYR A 171 -4.48 -6.38 -12.56
C TYR A 171 -5.40 -6.91 -13.66
N GLN A 172 -6.72 -6.98 -13.44
CA GLN A 172 -7.65 -7.64 -14.37
C GLN A 172 -7.57 -7.11 -15.81
N LEU A 173 -7.37 -5.81 -16.00
CA LEU A 173 -7.28 -5.21 -17.34
C LEU A 173 -5.92 -5.43 -18.02
N THR A 174 -4.89 -5.86 -17.28
CA THR A 174 -3.57 -6.21 -17.83
C THR A 174 -3.39 -7.71 -17.98
N CYS A 175 -3.72 -8.47 -16.93
CA CYS A 175 -3.39 -9.90 -16.80
C CYS A 175 -4.63 -10.80 -16.77
N GLY A 176 -5.85 -10.27 -16.91
CA GLY A 176 -7.08 -11.04 -16.74
C GLY A 176 -7.20 -11.58 -15.30
N ASP A 177 -7.44 -12.88 -15.18
CA ASP A 177 -7.56 -13.55 -13.87
C ASP A 177 -6.23 -14.19 -13.40
N ASP A 178 -5.13 -13.95 -14.13
CA ASP A 178 -3.82 -14.51 -13.83
C ASP A 178 -3.07 -13.64 -12.80
N ARG A 179 -3.26 -13.97 -11.51
CA ARG A 179 -2.54 -13.31 -10.40
C ARG A 179 -1.04 -13.56 -10.47
N GLU A 180 -0.60 -14.72 -10.95
CA GLU A 180 0.82 -15.02 -11.04
C GLU A 180 1.51 -14.13 -12.09
N ALA A 181 0.89 -13.96 -13.26
CA ALA A 181 1.36 -13.01 -14.26
C ALA A 181 1.44 -11.59 -13.71
N TYR A 182 0.42 -11.16 -12.96
CA TYR A 182 0.43 -9.86 -12.30
C TYR A 182 1.57 -9.70 -11.30
N VAL A 183 1.75 -10.65 -10.40
CA VAL A 183 2.83 -10.58 -9.39
C VAL A 183 4.19 -10.50 -10.08
N ASN A 184 4.44 -11.34 -11.10
CA ASN A 184 5.67 -11.30 -11.89
C ASN A 184 5.88 -9.97 -12.62
N ALA A 185 4.79 -9.33 -13.09
CA ALA A 185 4.83 -8.01 -13.72
C ALA A 185 5.06 -6.87 -12.71
N ALA A 186 4.54 -6.98 -11.48
CA ALA A 186 4.64 -5.94 -10.45
C ALA A 186 6.01 -5.90 -9.76
N LEU A 187 6.67 -7.05 -9.57
CA LEU A 187 7.96 -7.10 -8.86
C LEU A 187 9.04 -6.19 -9.46
N PRO A 188 9.22 -6.09 -10.80
CA PRO A 188 10.18 -5.16 -11.40
C PRO A 188 9.84 -3.68 -11.23
N LEU A 189 8.61 -3.38 -10.80
CA LEU A 189 8.10 -2.02 -10.63
C LEU A 189 8.25 -1.49 -9.20
N LEU A 190 8.88 -2.23 -8.29
CA LEU A 190 9.07 -1.78 -6.92
C LEU A 190 9.88 -0.48 -6.86
N ASN A 191 9.33 0.53 -6.19
CA ASN A 191 9.96 1.85 -6.01
C ASN A 191 10.98 1.80 -4.86
N TRP A 192 12.19 1.35 -5.17
CA TRP A 192 13.25 1.18 -4.18
C TRP A 192 13.64 2.48 -3.46
N GLU A 193 13.55 3.62 -4.13
CA GLU A 193 13.81 4.92 -3.52
C GLU A 193 12.83 5.21 -2.38
N ILE A 194 11.54 5.08 -2.64
CA ILE A 194 10.49 5.31 -1.64
C ILE A 194 10.53 4.24 -0.53
N LEU A 195 10.79 2.98 -0.88
CA LEU A 195 10.92 1.92 0.12
C LEU A 195 12.10 2.18 1.06
N SER A 196 13.25 2.61 0.53
CA SER A 196 14.44 2.98 1.32
C SER A 196 14.17 4.16 2.22
N LEU A 197 13.51 5.22 1.71
CA LEU A 197 13.11 6.37 2.51
C LEU A 197 12.19 5.99 3.67
N ARG A 198 11.20 5.14 3.41
CA ARG A 198 10.29 4.63 4.45
C ARG A 198 11.03 3.81 5.49
N TYR A 199 11.90 2.90 5.06
CA TYR A 199 12.72 2.11 5.96
C TYR A 199 13.58 3.00 6.86
N ALA A 200 14.28 3.98 6.30
CA ALA A 200 15.10 4.93 7.06
C ALA A 200 14.27 5.72 8.08
N THR A 201 13.06 6.17 7.71
CA THR A 201 12.14 6.89 8.61
C THR A 201 11.72 6.05 9.80
N VAL A 202 11.35 4.77 9.56
CA VAL A 202 10.93 3.84 10.63
C VAL A 202 12.09 3.48 11.53
N SER A 203 13.25 3.18 10.97
CA SER A 203 14.47 2.83 11.73
C SER A 203 14.97 3.99 12.60
N ALA A 204 14.68 5.24 12.21
CA ALA A 204 14.95 6.42 13.02
C ALA A 204 13.90 6.66 14.14
N GLY A 205 12.93 5.73 14.33
CA GLY A 205 11.87 5.86 15.32
C GLY A 205 10.81 6.92 14.99
N GLN A 206 10.82 7.44 13.78
CA GLN A 206 9.82 8.40 13.31
C GLN A 206 8.58 7.66 12.78
N PRO A 207 7.39 8.28 12.86
CA PRO A 207 6.22 7.68 12.22
C PRO A 207 6.47 7.58 10.70
N PRO A 208 6.17 6.43 10.09
CA PRO A 208 6.57 6.09 8.71
C PRO A 208 5.93 6.97 7.64
N PHE A 209 5.00 7.78 8.01
CA PHE A 209 4.31 8.69 7.09
C PHE A 209 4.02 10.03 7.75
N PRO A 210 4.34 11.14 7.05
CA PRO A 210 3.44 12.25 7.10
C PRO A 210 2.12 11.69 6.57
N ASN A 211 1.04 11.73 7.37
CA ASN A 211 -0.29 11.24 7.00
C ASN A 211 -0.48 11.21 5.48
N PRO A 212 -0.80 10.01 4.88
CA PRO A 212 -1.10 9.98 3.47
C PRO A 212 -2.15 11.01 3.15
#